data_99883e41e3fa849154fc8f6d035c13d1
#
_entry.id   99883e41e3fa849154fc8f6d035c13d1
#
_cell.length_a   1.000
_cell.length_b   1.000
_cell.length_c   1.000
_cell.angle_alpha   90.00
_cell.angle_beta   90.00
_cell.angle_gamma   90.00
#
_symmetry.space_group_name_H-M   'P 1'
#
loop_
_entity.id
_entity.type
_entity.pdbx_description
1 polymer ?
#
loop_
_entity_poly.entity_id
_entity_poly.type
_entity_poly.pdbx_seq_one_letter_code
_entity_poly.pdbx_strand_id
1 'polypeptide(L)'
;RPVSSAASDVYKRQVYGNQPVFERFWHFWGNHFAIVDKNKLPVFNTGPMQREQLRPLMTGRFADMVYEMTLTWPMIKSLDNFKSRGPNSAFNVNRRRKNKPEKGLNENHGRELLELHTISPQAGYTQVDVINAAYIMTGWGFIGGKKGVEAKKIGYLGSLHEPGTHTVLGKKYKTEGFSSKTKGKKQLRNLIENLCESEDCINFIAWKLCRHFICDNPKPE
;
A
#
# COMPACT_ATOMS: atom_id res chain seq x y z
N ARG A 1 2.99 -20.81 -25.75
CA ARG A 1 2.43 -20.79 -24.39
C ARG A 1 1.04 -20.17 -24.48
N PRO A 2 0.00 -20.75 -23.89
CA PRO A 2 -1.31 -20.10 -23.88
C PRO A 2 -1.19 -18.76 -23.17
N VAL A 3 -1.65 -17.70 -23.84
CA VAL A 3 -1.77 -16.37 -23.25
C VAL A 3 -2.77 -16.50 -22.09
N SER A 4 -2.44 -16.00 -20.90
CA SER A 4 -3.38 -16.07 -19.77
C SER A 4 -4.70 -15.38 -20.18
N SER A 5 -5.82 -15.87 -19.68
CA SER A 5 -7.13 -15.29 -19.97
C SER A 5 -7.20 -13.80 -19.62
N ALA A 6 -6.50 -13.39 -18.55
CA ALA A 6 -6.36 -11.99 -18.15
C ALA A 6 -5.60 -11.14 -19.18
N ALA A 7 -4.47 -11.63 -19.72
CA ALA A 7 -3.72 -10.91 -20.75
C ALA A 7 -4.52 -10.78 -22.05
N SER A 8 -5.30 -11.81 -22.42
CA SER A 8 -6.21 -11.76 -23.57
C SER A 8 -7.34 -10.73 -23.36
N ASP A 9 -7.91 -10.64 -22.18
CA ASP A 9 -8.96 -9.67 -21.87
C ASP A 9 -8.43 -8.22 -21.90
N VAL A 10 -7.25 -7.98 -21.33
CA VAL A 10 -6.57 -6.68 -21.40
C VAL A 10 -6.31 -6.27 -22.85
N TYR A 11 -5.76 -7.17 -23.67
CA TYR A 11 -5.51 -6.92 -25.10
C TYR A 11 -6.79 -6.57 -25.85
N LYS A 12 -7.86 -7.34 -25.66
CA LYS A 12 -9.16 -7.08 -26.31
C LYS A 12 -9.73 -5.72 -25.96
N ARG A 13 -9.64 -5.31 -24.69
CA ARG A 13 -10.11 -4.00 -24.22
C ARG A 13 -9.29 -2.86 -24.83
N GLN A 14 -7.97 -3.02 -24.95
CA GLN A 14 -7.10 -2.02 -25.55
C GLN A 14 -7.32 -1.84 -27.05
N VAL A 15 -7.59 -2.93 -27.76
CA VAL A 15 -7.73 -2.91 -29.24
C VAL A 15 -9.15 -2.63 -29.69
N TYR A 16 -10.14 -3.19 -29.00
CA TYR A 16 -11.56 -3.11 -29.41
C TYR A 16 -12.42 -2.25 -28.49
N GLY A 17 -11.86 -1.73 -27.41
CA GLY A 17 -12.58 -0.86 -26.49
C GLY A 17 -12.76 0.55 -27.05
N ASN A 18 -13.83 1.22 -26.63
CA ASN A 18 -14.13 2.59 -27.05
C ASN A 18 -13.20 3.65 -26.43
N GLN A 19 -12.34 3.27 -25.49
CA GLN A 19 -11.45 4.17 -24.75
C GLN A 19 -10.04 3.55 -24.58
N PRO A 20 -9.30 3.33 -25.67
CA PRO A 20 -8.04 2.58 -25.61
C PRO A 20 -6.96 3.24 -24.74
N VAL A 21 -6.90 4.56 -24.71
CA VAL A 21 -5.96 5.30 -23.84
C VAL A 21 -6.29 5.08 -22.37
N PHE A 22 -7.57 5.12 -22.00
CA PHE A 22 -8.02 4.87 -20.62
C PHE A 22 -7.74 3.43 -20.19
N GLU A 23 -7.93 2.46 -21.06
CA GLU A 23 -7.59 1.05 -20.77
C GLU A 23 -6.07 0.84 -20.62
N ARG A 24 -5.24 1.53 -21.41
CA ARG A 24 -3.78 1.52 -21.22
C ARG A 24 -3.38 2.16 -19.90
N PHE A 25 -4.06 3.23 -19.48
CA PHE A 25 -3.83 3.88 -18.20
C PHE A 25 -4.21 2.97 -17.04
N TRP A 26 -5.33 2.27 -17.15
CA TRP A 26 -5.72 1.25 -16.18
C TRP A 26 -4.70 0.13 -16.07
N HIS A 27 -4.18 -0.37 -17.19
CA HIS A 27 -3.13 -1.38 -17.21
C HIS A 27 -1.83 -0.87 -16.55
N PHE A 28 -1.46 0.38 -16.81
CA PHE A 28 -0.31 1.02 -16.16
C PHE A 28 -0.45 1.01 -14.63
N TRP A 29 -1.55 1.49 -14.10
CA TRP A 29 -1.78 1.53 -12.66
C TRP A 29 -1.97 0.14 -12.05
N GLY A 30 -2.57 -0.78 -12.78
CA GLY A 30 -2.69 -2.18 -12.39
C GLY A 30 -1.32 -2.85 -12.21
N ASN A 31 -0.35 -2.50 -13.05
CA ASN A 31 1.03 -2.95 -12.92
C ASN A 31 1.79 -2.20 -11.80
N HIS A 32 1.51 -0.92 -11.61
CA HIS A 32 2.13 -0.13 -10.55
C HIS A 32 1.77 -0.65 -9.15
N PHE A 33 0.52 -1.06 -8.95
CA PHE A 33 0.03 -1.69 -7.72
C PHE A 33 -0.09 -3.22 -7.84
N ALA A 34 0.83 -3.83 -8.59
CA ALA A 34 0.81 -5.27 -8.80
C ALA A 34 1.02 -6.03 -7.49
N ILE A 35 0.28 -7.11 -7.34
CA ILE A 35 0.38 -8.01 -6.19
C ILE A 35 0.96 -9.33 -6.66
N VAL A 36 2.15 -9.65 -6.16
CA VAL A 36 2.80 -10.93 -6.38
C VAL A 36 2.74 -11.70 -5.08
N ASP A 37 1.88 -12.71 -4.99
CA ASP A 37 1.81 -13.57 -3.83
C ASP A 37 1.90 -15.04 -4.24
N LYS A 38 2.70 -15.79 -3.51
CA LYS A 38 2.78 -17.26 -3.60
C LYS A 38 1.47 -17.92 -3.16
N ASN A 39 0.66 -17.23 -2.39
CA ASN A 39 -0.67 -17.68 -1.99
C ASN A 39 -1.71 -17.27 -3.02
N LYS A 40 -2.51 -18.23 -3.49
CA LYS A 40 -3.52 -17.99 -4.54
C LYS A 40 -4.62 -16.99 -4.16
N LEU A 41 -4.95 -16.85 -2.86
CA LEU A 41 -6.06 -16.01 -2.38
C LEU A 41 -5.94 -14.51 -2.70
N PRO A 42 -4.81 -13.81 -2.45
CA PRO A 42 -4.66 -12.42 -2.84
C PRO A 42 -4.75 -12.22 -4.37
N VAL A 43 -4.19 -13.15 -5.14
CA VAL A 43 -4.21 -13.09 -6.60
C VAL A 43 -5.65 -13.14 -7.15
N PHE A 44 -6.53 -13.96 -6.60
CA PHE A 44 -7.95 -14.01 -6.99
C PHE A 44 -8.68 -12.69 -6.75
N ASN A 45 -8.29 -11.93 -5.73
CA ASN A 45 -8.89 -10.64 -5.39
C ASN A 45 -8.29 -9.45 -6.15
N THR A 46 -7.22 -9.66 -6.94
CA THR A 46 -6.57 -8.59 -7.70
C THR A 46 -7.51 -8.03 -8.79
N GLY A 47 -8.23 -8.87 -9.50
CA GLY A 47 -9.18 -8.43 -10.53
C GLY A 47 -10.30 -7.53 -9.97
N PRO A 48 -11.05 -7.94 -8.94
CA PRO A 48 -12.01 -7.08 -8.26
C PRO A 48 -11.39 -5.79 -7.71
N MET A 49 -10.20 -5.85 -7.09
CA MET A 49 -9.49 -4.67 -6.60
C MET A 49 -9.19 -3.67 -7.72
N GLN A 50 -8.67 -4.14 -8.84
CA GLN A 50 -8.36 -3.28 -9.98
C GLN A 50 -9.61 -2.66 -10.60
N ARG A 51 -10.70 -3.41 -10.71
CA ARG A 51 -11.93 -2.95 -11.33
C ARG A 51 -12.75 -2.03 -10.43
N GLU A 52 -12.86 -2.36 -9.15
CA GLU A 52 -13.79 -1.72 -8.22
C GLU A 52 -13.15 -0.64 -7.36
N GLN A 53 -11.84 -0.73 -7.11
CA GLN A 53 -11.11 0.21 -6.26
C GLN A 53 -10.14 1.07 -7.06
N LEU A 54 -9.27 0.49 -7.90
CA LEU A 54 -8.27 1.24 -8.65
C LEU A 54 -8.89 2.08 -9.77
N ARG A 55 -9.72 1.47 -10.62
CA ARG A 55 -10.27 2.12 -11.82
C ARG A 55 -11.01 3.44 -11.55
N PRO A 56 -11.85 3.55 -10.51
CA PRO A 56 -12.51 4.82 -10.18
C PRO A 56 -11.55 5.93 -9.72
N LEU A 57 -10.35 5.59 -9.25
CA LEU A 57 -9.38 6.54 -8.69
C LEU A 57 -8.35 7.05 -9.71
N MET A 58 -8.28 6.43 -10.90
CA MET A 58 -7.21 6.69 -11.88
C MET A 58 -7.15 8.13 -12.41
N THR A 59 -8.25 8.85 -12.37
CA THR A 59 -8.35 10.26 -12.81
C THR A 59 -8.38 11.25 -11.65
N GLY A 60 -8.24 10.75 -10.42
CA GLY A 60 -8.20 11.56 -9.20
C GLY A 60 -6.77 11.93 -8.76
N ARG A 61 -6.65 12.35 -7.51
CA ARG A 61 -5.35 12.66 -6.91
C ARG A 61 -4.55 11.37 -6.68
N PHE A 62 -3.27 11.40 -7.05
CA PHE A 62 -2.38 10.24 -6.86
C PHE A 62 -2.27 9.80 -5.40
N ALA A 63 -2.19 10.75 -4.46
CA ALA A 63 -2.14 10.44 -3.02
C ALA A 63 -3.39 9.69 -2.52
N ASP A 64 -4.58 10.00 -3.06
CA ASP A 64 -5.82 9.29 -2.73
C ASP A 64 -5.76 7.86 -3.26
N MET A 65 -5.29 7.69 -4.49
CA MET A 65 -5.12 6.36 -5.10
C MET A 65 -4.11 5.52 -4.31
N VAL A 66 -2.93 6.05 -3.96
CA VAL A 66 -1.93 5.36 -3.15
C VAL A 66 -2.53 4.95 -1.79
N TYR A 67 -3.24 5.86 -1.12
CA TYR A 67 -3.84 5.59 0.18
C TYR A 67 -4.86 4.44 0.12
N GLU A 68 -5.79 4.51 -0.82
CA GLU A 68 -6.82 3.48 -0.98
C GLU A 68 -6.21 2.13 -1.40
N MET A 69 -5.24 2.14 -2.34
CA MET A 69 -4.59 0.91 -2.79
C MET A 69 -3.75 0.25 -1.69
N THR A 70 -3.04 1.04 -0.88
CA THR A 70 -2.30 0.57 0.30
C THR A 70 -3.20 -0.18 1.28
N LEU A 71 -4.45 0.22 1.42
CA LEU A 71 -5.42 -0.36 2.35
C LEU A 71 -6.34 -1.41 1.71
N THR A 72 -6.04 -1.88 0.51
CA THR A 72 -6.81 -2.98 -0.10
C THR A 72 -6.57 -4.32 0.61
N TRP A 73 -7.57 -5.19 0.55
CA TRP A 73 -7.46 -6.53 1.14
C TRP A 73 -6.27 -7.34 0.56
N PRO A 74 -6.08 -7.39 -0.76
CA PRO A 74 -4.95 -8.11 -1.34
C PRO A 74 -3.59 -7.54 -0.90
N MET A 75 -3.43 -6.21 -0.84
CA MET A 75 -2.19 -5.54 -0.45
C MET A 75 -1.85 -5.85 1.03
N ILE A 76 -2.78 -5.63 1.94
CA ILE A 76 -2.64 -5.93 3.38
C ILE A 76 -2.32 -7.42 3.61
N LYS A 77 -2.89 -8.31 2.78
CA LYS A 77 -2.70 -9.75 2.92
C LYS A 77 -1.37 -10.22 2.34
N SER A 78 -1.01 -9.80 1.12
CA SER A 78 0.21 -10.26 0.44
C SER A 78 1.48 -9.77 1.12
N LEU A 79 1.46 -8.53 1.64
CA LEU A 79 2.59 -7.92 2.33
C LEU A 79 2.58 -8.17 3.85
N ASP A 80 1.67 -9.03 4.32
CA ASP A 80 1.57 -9.47 5.71
C ASP A 80 1.41 -8.35 6.76
N ASN A 81 0.97 -7.15 6.35
CA ASN A 81 0.78 -6.03 7.28
C ASN A 81 -0.21 -6.35 8.40
N PHE A 82 -1.19 -7.21 8.13
CA PHE A 82 -2.16 -7.66 9.15
C PHE A 82 -1.49 -8.43 10.31
N LYS A 83 -0.27 -8.92 10.14
CA LYS A 83 0.53 -9.59 11.19
C LYS A 83 1.41 -8.59 11.95
N SER A 84 1.68 -7.41 11.39
CA SER A 84 2.58 -6.41 11.93
C SER A 84 2.07 -5.83 13.25
N ARG A 85 2.94 -5.72 14.24
CA ARG A 85 2.64 -5.16 15.57
C ARG A 85 3.75 -4.23 16.02
N GLY A 86 3.36 -3.06 16.51
CA GLY A 86 4.29 -2.16 17.13
C GLY A 86 4.87 -2.73 18.44
N PRO A 87 6.18 -2.64 18.68
CA PRO A 87 6.80 -3.14 19.91
C PRO A 87 6.21 -2.51 21.18
N ASN A 88 5.85 -1.23 21.14
CA ASN A 88 5.23 -0.52 22.26
C ASN A 88 3.69 -0.40 22.14
N SER A 89 3.10 -1.11 21.20
CA SER A 89 1.64 -1.19 21.09
C SER A 89 1.01 -1.71 22.38
N ALA A 90 -0.21 -1.28 22.68
CA ALA A 90 -0.95 -1.77 23.84
C ALA A 90 -1.08 -3.30 23.85
N PHE A 91 -1.14 -3.90 22.66
CA PHE A 91 -1.15 -5.36 22.47
C PHE A 91 0.13 -6.01 23.00
N ASN A 92 1.32 -5.55 22.60
CA ASN A 92 2.59 -6.13 23.02
C ASN A 92 2.89 -5.80 24.49
N VAL A 93 2.57 -4.60 24.96
CA VAL A 93 2.65 -4.25 26.39
C VAL A 93 1.84 -5.22 27.26
N ASN A 94 0.61 -5.55 26.84
CA ASN A 94 -0.22 -6.50 27.58
C ASN A 94 0.33 -7.93 27.50
N ARG A 95 0.97 -8.31 26.39
CA ARG A 95 1.63 -9.62 26.26
C ARG A 95 2.83 -9.74 27.22
N ARG A 96 3.69 -8.70 27.28
CA ARG A 96 4.81 -8.66 28.25
C ARG A 96 4.32 -8.81 29.69
N ARG A 97 3.26 -8.09 30.08
CA ARG A 97 2.66 -8.19 31.42
C ARG A 97 2.15 -9.61 31.74
N LYS A 98 1.79 -10.38 30.74
CA LYS A 98 1.29 -11.76 30.86
C LYS A 98 2.36 -12.81 30.57
N ASN A 99 3.63 -12.47 30.51
CA ASN A 99 4.75 -13.34 30.17
C ASN A 99 4.52 -14.14 28.86
N LYS A 100 3.87 -13.50 27.86
CA LYS A 100 3.64 -14.08 26.52
C LYS A 100 4.61 -13.50 25.53
N PRO A 101 5.11 -14.28 24.55
CA PRO A 101 6.03 -13.79 23.54
C PRO A 101 5.38 -12.67 22.73
N GLU A 102 6.13 -11.60 22.46
CA GLU A 102 5.71 -10.47 21.65
C GLU A 102 5.47 -10.88 20.17
N LYS A 103 4.71 -10.07 19.46
CA LYS A 103 4.56 -10.18 18.01
C LYS A 103 5.40 -9.12 17.34
N GLY A 104 6.10 -9.50 16.28
CA GLY A 104 7.06 -8.65 15.60
C GLY A 104 6.43 -7.61 14.68
N LEU A 105 7.25 -6.63 14.34
CA LEU A 105 7.02 -5.72 13.23
C LEU A 105 7.27 -6.49 11.91
N ASN A 106 6.42 -6.25 10.92
CA ASN A 106 6.66 -6.63 9.54
C ASN A 106 6.86 -5.35 8.72
N GLU A 107 8.01 -5.22 8.10
CA GLU A 107 8.39 -4.01 7.36
C GLU A 107 8.05 -4.05 5.88
N ASN A 108 7.69 -5.21 5.33
CA ASN A 108 7.49 -5.38 3.89
C ASN A 108 6.58 -4.33 3.29
N HIS A 109 5.42 -4.09 3.91
CA HIS A 109 4.46 -3.13 3.36
C HIS A 109 4.97 -1.67 3.45
N GLY A 110 5.72 -1.32 4.50
CA GLY A 110 6.38 -0.01 4.61
C GLY A 110 7.44 0.16 3.52
N ARG A 111 8.21 -0.88 3.25
CA ARG A 111 9.22 -0.92 2.17
C ARG A 111 8.57 -0.73 0.81
N GLU A 112 7.56 -1.52 0.49
CA GLU A 112 6.86 -1.44 -0.81
C GLU A 112 6.19 -0.08 -1.02
N LEU A 113 5.65 0.53 0.04
CA LEU A 113 5.09 1.88 -0.04
C LEU A 113 6.14 2.90 -0.49
N LEU A 114 7.34 2.87 0.08
CA LEU A 114 8.44 3.77 -0.30
C LEU A 114 9.01 3.40 -1.67
N GLU A 115 9.36 2.14 -1.87
CA GLU A 115 10.20 1.66 -2.97
C GLU A 115 9.45 1.55 -4.29
N LEU A 116 8.25 0.97 -4.29
CA LEU A 116 7.51 0.65 -5.51
C LEU A 116 6.33 1.57 -5.76
N HIS A 117 5.69 2.08 -4.69
CA HIS A 117 4.44 2.80 -4.83
C HIS A 117 4.60 4.32 -4.83
N THR A 118 5.71 4.87 -4.29
CA THR A 118 5.90 6.33 -4.21
C THR A 118 7.26 6.80 -4.72
N ILE A 119 8.33 6.76 -3.92
CA ILE A 119 9.56 7.53 -4.14
C ILE A 119 10.67 6.81 -4.89
N SER A 120 10.56 5.54 -5.14
CA SER A 120 11.56 4.66 -5.78
C SER A 120 12.76 4.27 -4.90
N PRO A 121 13.49 3.19 -5.28
CA PRO A 121 14.73 2.80 -4.61
C PRO A 121 15.84 3.85 -4.64
N GLN A 122 15.81 4.78 -5.62
CA GLN A 122 16.83 5.80 -5.81
C GLN A 122 16.66 7.04 -4.92
N ALA A 123 15.55 7.18 -4.21
CA ALA A 123 15.26 8.36 -3.38
C ALA A 123 16.12 8.50 -2.11
N GLY A 124 17.06 7.58 -1.88
CA GLY A 124 18.01 7.69 -0.76
C GLY A 124 17.42 7.45 0.62
N TYR A 125 16.24 6.82 0.73
CA TYR A 125 15.68 6.41 2.03
C TYR A 125 16.56 5.34 2.70
N THR A 126 16.55 5.32 4.02
CA THR A 126 17.32 4.40 4.85
C THR A 126 16.47 3.24 5.37
N GLN A 127 17.12 2.21 5.92
CA GLN A 127 16.41 1.15 6.64
C GLN A 127 15.60 1.70 7.84
N VAL A 128 16.06 2.78 8.46
CA VAL A 128 15.34 3.45 9.56
C VAL A 128 14.04 4.07 9.05
N ASP A 129 14.04 4.66 7.86
CA ASP A 129 12.83 5.20 7.23
C ASP A 129 11.80 4.09 6.94
N VAL A 130 12.27 2.94 6.44
CA VAL A 130 11.41 1.76 6.21
C VAL A 130 10.77 1.27 7.52
N ILE A 131 11.56 1.15 8.60
CA ILE A 131 11.05 0.74 9.91
C ILE A 131 10.03 1.75 10.43
N ASN A 132 10.30 3.04 10.31
CA ASN A 132 9.38 4.09 10.75
C ASN A 132 8.09 4.12 9.91
N ALA A 133 8.18 3.93 8.60
CA ALA A 133 7.00 3.75 7.74
C ALA A 133 6.18 2.52 8.18
N ALA A 134 6.85 1.40 8.47
CA ALA A 134 6.18 0.21 8.97
C ALA A 134 5.52 0.43 10.35
N TYR A 135 6.13 1.21 11.25
CA TYR A 135 5.49 1.61 12.51
C TYR A 135 4.20 2.41 12.27
N ILE A 136 4.23 3.38 11.35
CA ILE A 136 3.07 4.16 10.95
C ILE A 136 1.95 3.27 10.40
N MET A 137 2.30 2.21 9.69
CA MET A 137 1.34 1.27 9.09
C MET A 137 0.81 0.23 10.08
N THR A 138 1.42 0.06 11.26
CA THR A 138 0.86 -0.83 12.29
C THR A 138 -0.54 -0.40 12.70
N GLY A 139 -1.37 -1.37 13.07
CA GLY A 139 -2.78 -1.14 13.40
C GLY A 139 -3.73 -1.31 12.21
N TRP A 140 -3.27 -1.12 10.97
CA TRP A 140 -4.05 -1.42 9.78
C TRP A 140 -4.03 -2.92 9.48
N GLY A 141 -5.21 -3.50 9.34
CA GLY A 141 -5.34 -4.94 9.11
C GLY A 141 -6.79 -5.40 9.04
N PHE A 142 -7.01 -6.66 9.28
CA PHE A 142 -8.34 -7.27 9.24
C PHE A 142 -9.11 -7.04 10.53
N ILE A 143 -10.32 -6.51 10.41
CA ILE A 143 -11.28 -6.32 11.50
C ILE A 143 -12.58 -7.08 11.20
N GLY A 144 -13.30 -7.48 12.26
CA GLY A 144 -14.56 -8.22 12.13
C GLY A 144 -14.38 -9.64 11.60
N GLY A 145 -15.49 -10.26 11.23
CA GLY A 145 -15.56 -11.63 10.73
C GLY A 145 -15.55 -12.68 11.84
N LYS A 146 -16.66 -13.38 12.02
CA LYS A 146 -16.71 -14.65 12.76
C LYS A 146 -16.08 -15.72 11.88
N LYS A 147 -15.40 -16.70 12.50
CA LYS A 147 -14.83 -17.84 11.76
C LYS A 147 -15.89 -18.43 10.83
N GLY A 148 -15.66 -18.32 9.53
CA GLY A 148 -16.36 -19.09 8.50
C GLY A 148 -17.49 -18.41 7.75
N VAL A 149 -17.97 -17.20 8.09
CA VAL A 149 -19.21 -16.67 7.50
C VAL A 149 -19.15 -15.22 6.98
N GLU A 150 -18.26 -14.36 7.49
CA GLU A 150 -18.20 -12.97 7.04
C GLU A 150 -16.82 -12.61 6.47
N ALA A 151 -16.81 -11.91 5.33
CA ALA A 151 -15.58 -11.34 4.78
C ALA A 151 -14.96 -10.37 5.78
N LYS A 152 -13.70 -10.59 6.14
CA LYS A 152 -12.94 -9.66 6.98
C LYS A 152 -12.78 -8.34 6.25
N LYS A 153 -13.19 -7.24 6.88
CA LYS A 153 -13.01 -5.89 6.35
C LYS A 153 -11.62 -5.37 6.73
N ILE A 154 -11.08 -4.48 5.91
CA ILE A 154 -9.90 -3.72 6.30
C ILE A 154 -10.33 -2.61 7.27
N GLY A 155 -9.56 -2.45 8.33
CA GLY A 155 -9.81 -1.41 9.31
C GLY A 155 -8.60 -1.15 10.19
N TYR A 156 -8.76 -0.22 11.11
CA TYR A 156 -7.72 0.24 12.01
C TYR A 156 -7.98 -0.19 13.45
N LEU A 157 -6.97 -0.77 14.07
CA LEU A 157 -6.95 -1.20 15.48
C LEU A 157 -5.80 -0.48 16.19
N GLY A 158 -6.07 0.64 16.83
CA GLY A 158 -5.06 1.44 17.53
C GLY A 158 -4.31 0.70 18.64
N SER A 159 -4.89 -0.39 19.18
CA SER A 159 -4.19 -1.25 20.15
C SER A 159 -3.00 -2.02 19.57
N LEU A 160 -2.93 -2.16 18.25
CA LEU A 160 -1.84 -2.83 17.54
C LEU A 160 -0.80 -1.85 16.99
N HIS A 161 -1.15 -0.55 16.99
CA HIS A 161 -0.33 0.52 16.44
C HIS A 161 0.84 0.87 17.36
N GLU A 162 2.00 1.16 16.77
CA GLU A 162 3.16 1.71 17.48
C GLU A 162 2.90 3.18 17.82
N PRO A 163 2.82 3.53 19.12
CA PRO A 163 2.58 4.92 19.50
C PRO A 163 3.86 5.76 19.35
N GLY A 164 3.68 7.07 19.23
CA GLY A 164 4.80 8.00 19.26
C GLY A 164 4.96 8.81 17.97
N THR A 165 6.12 9.43 17.85
CA THR A 165 6.50 10.20 16.67
C THR A 165 7.49 9.38 15.84
N HIS A 166 7.17 9.16 14.57
CA HIS A 166 8.02 8.45 13.64
C HIS A 166 8.56 9.42 12.59
N THR A 167 9.83 9.31 12.26
CA THR A 167 10.48 10.18 11.27
C THR A 167 10.76 9.39 10.00
N VAL A 168 10.25 9.86 8.87
CA VAL A 168 10.51 9.27 7.55
C VAL A 168 11.03 10.39 6.65
N LEU A 169 12.19 10.20 6.02
CA LEU A 169 12.86 11.18 5.17
C LEU A 169 12.94 12.58 5.84
N GLY A 170 13.34 12.62 7.10
CA GLY A 170 13.47 13.84 7.88
C GLY A 170 12.17 14.48 8.38
N LYS A 171 11.00 14.07 7.88
CA LYS A 171 9.68 14.57 8.33
C LYS A 171 9.16 13.77 9.50
N LYS A 172 8.59 14.47 10.51
CA LYS A 172 8.05 13.88 11.74
C LYS A 172 6.54 13.70 11.66
N TYR A 173 6.10 12.48 11.95
CA TYR A 173 4.68 12.09 11.99
C TYR A 173 4.29 11.74 13.41
N LYS A 174 3.54 12.62 14.06
CA LYS A 174 3.09 12.42 15.45
C LYS A 174 1.84 11.54 15.49
N THR A 175 1.75 10.69 16.51
CA THR A 175 0.52 9.97 16.82
C THR A 175 -0.53 10.96 17.33
N GLU A 176 -1.56 11.21 16.55
CA GLU A 176 -2.69 12.06 16.92
C GLU A 176 -3.91 11.22 17.28
N GLY A 177 -4.83 11.82 18.05
CA GLY A 177 -6.10 11.22 18.44
C GLY A 177 -6.17 10.85 19.92
N PHE A 178 -7.35 11.03 20.49
CA PHE A 178 -7.63 10.83 21.92
C PHE A 178 -8.10 9.41 22.25
N SER A 179 -8.71 8.73 21.28
CA SER A 179 -9.28 7.40 21.46
C SER A 179 -8.27 6.32 21.09
N SER A 180 -8.22 5.24 21.87
CA SER A 180 -7.44 4.04 21.54
C SER A 180 -7.84 3.40 20.20
N LYS A 181 -9.02 3.73 19.65
CA LYS A 181 -9.49 3.23 18.35
C LYS A 181 -8.97 4.06 17.17
N THR A 182 -8.67 5.35 17.37
CA THR A 182 -8.33 6.28 16.28
C THR A 182 -6.92 6.84 16.39
N LYS A 183 -6.26 6.64 17.55
CA LYS A 183 -4.92 7.15 17.80
C LYS A 183 -3.92 6.62 16.78
N GLY A 184 -3.25 7.51 16.07
CA GLY A 184 -2.30 7.17 15.01
C GLY A 184 -2.90 6.92 13.64
N LYS A 185 -4.22 6.84 13.49
CA LYS A 185 -4.87 6.55 12.19
C LYS A 185 -4.50 7.54 11.10
N LYS A 186 -4.32 8.82 11.43
CA LYS A 186 -3.99 9.88 10.47
C LYS A 186 -2.53 9.86 10.00
N GLN A 187 -1.62 9.22 10.74
CA GLN A 187 -0.19 9.20 10.40
C GLN A 187 0.05 8.63 9.00
N LEU A 188 -0.62 7.53 8.63
CA LEU A 188 -0.48 6.94 7.31
C LEU A 188 -0.93 7.88 6.19
N ARG A 189 -2.06 8.58 6.40
CA ARG A 189 -2.54 9.55 5.41
C ARG A 189 -1.54 10.68 5.22
N ASN A 190 -1.05 11.26 6.30
CA ASN A 190 -0.06 12.34 6.28
C ASN A 190 1.27 11.89 5.67
N LEU A 191 1.72 10.64 5.94
CA LEU A 191 2.90 10.08 5.31
C LEU A 191 2.72 9.98 3.79
N ILE A 192 1.64 9.40 3.33
CA ILE A 192 1.37 9.21 1.89
C ILE A 192 1.25 10.56 1.17
N GLU A 193 0.55 11.53 1.73
CA GLU A 193 0.46 12.87 1.14
C GLU A 193 1.85 13.50 0.97
N ASN A 194 2.67 13.48 2.02
CA ASN A 194 4.02 14.03 1.93
C ASN A 194 4.94 13.26 0.95
N LEU A 195 4.81 11.94 0.87
CA LEU A 195 5.58 11.15 -0.11
C LEU A 195 5.16 11.50 -1.55
N CYS A 196 3.86 11.59 -1.80
CA CYS A 196 3.33 11.87 -3.14
C CYS A 196 3.61 13.32 -3.62
N GLU A 197 3.85 14.26 -2.71
CA GLU A 197 4.21 15.65 -3.00
C GLU A 197 5.73 15.85 -3.18
N SER A 198 6.55 14.83 -2.90
CA SER A 198 8.00 14.92 -3.04
C SER A 198 8.45 14.90 -4.51
N GLU A 199 9.55 15.58 -4.81
CA GLU A 199 10.16 15.56 -6.14
C GLU A 199 10.54 14.14 -6.58
N ASP A 200 11.04 13.31 -5.65
CA ASP A 200 11.39 11.91 -5.94
C ASP A 200 10.18 11.12 -6.45
N CYS A 201 9.02 11.30 -5.82
CA CYS A 201 7.79 10.63 -6.25
C CYS A 201 7.32 11.16 -7.61
N ILE A 202 7.30 12.48 -7.79
CA ILE A 202 6.89 13.12 -9.04
C ILE A 202 7.74 12.61 -10.19
N ASN A 203 9.06 12.66 -10.04
CA ASN A 203 10.02 12.20 -11.05
C ASN A 203 9.88 10.70 -11.34
N PHE A 204 9.74 9.87 -10.30
CA PHE A 204 9.56 8.43 -10.46
C PHE A 204 8.29 8.08 -11.23
N ILE A 205 7.17 8.69 -10.89
CA ILE A 205 5.88 8.44 -11.57
C ILE A 205 5.91 8.99 -12.99
N ALA A 206 6.44 10.19 -13.20
CA ALA A 206 6.60 10.78 -14.53
C ALA A 206 7.47 9.89 -15.43
N TRP A 207 8.61 9.42 -14.92
CA TRP A 207 9.49 8.50 -15.66
C TRP A 207 8.77 7.20 -16.03
N LYS A 208 8.03 6.59 -15.10
CA LYS A 208 7.23 5.38 -15.36
C LYS A 208 6.15 5.60 -16.42
N LEU A 209 5.48 6.75 -16.39
CA LEU A 209 4.48 7.13 -17.38
C LEU A 209 5.12 7.32 -18.77
N CYS A 210 6.24 8.06 -18.86
CA CYS A 210 6.98 8.22 -20.10
C CYS A 210 7.42 6.88 -20.66
N ARG A 211 7.95 6.00 -19.81
CA ARG A 211 8.34 4.65 -20.22
C ARG A 211 7.18 3.80 -20.73
N HIS A 212 6.01 3.96 -20.16
CA HIS A 212 4.84 3.17 -20.56
C HIS A 212 4.16 3.68 -21.82
N PHE A 213 4.13 5.01 -22.03
CA PHE A 213 3.35 5.62 -23.10
C PHE A 213 4.17 6.15 -24.28
N ILE A 214 5.44 6.50 -24.08
CA ILE A 214 6.26 7.20 -25.07
C ILE A 214 7.38 6.32 -25.61
N CYS A 215 8.31 5.85 -24.75
CA CYS A 215 9.45 5.05 -25.18
C CYS A 215 10.03 4.23 -24.02
N ASP A 216 10.75 3.13 -24.35
CA ASP A 216 11.31 2.20 -23.37
C ASP A 216 12.39 2.80 -22.47
N ASN A 217 13.09 3.82 -22.93
CA ASN A 217 14.17 4.49 -22.20
C ASN A 217 14.07 6.02 -22.28
N PRO A 218 13.10 6.63 -21.54
CA PRO A 218 12.95 8.07 -21.53
C PRO A 218 14.18 8.72 -20.89
N LYS A 219 14.74 9.73 -21.56
CA LYS A 219 15.83 10.53 -20.99
C LYS A 219 15.24 11.53 -19.99
N PRO A 220 15.90 11.79 -18.85
CA PRO A 220 15.60 12.95 -18.05
C PRO A 220 15.92 14.22 -18.88
N GLU A 221 15.04 15.19 -18.87
CA GLU A 221 15.30 16.51 -19.44
C GLU A 221 16.21 17.31 -18.52
#